data_d5a2e9d9326f5926e2bd778a8669b153
#
_entry.id   d5a2e9d9326f5926e2bd778a8669b153
#
_cell.length_a   1.000
_cell.length_b   1.000
_cell.length_c   1.000
_cell.angle_alpha   90.00
_cell.angle_beta   90.00
_cell.angle_gamma   90.00
#
_symmetry.space_group_name_H-M   'P 1'
#
loop_
_entity.id
_entity.type
_entity.pdbx_description
1 polymer ?
#
loop_
_entity_poly.entity_id
_entity_poly.type
_entity_poly.pdbx_seq_one_letter_code
_entity_poly.pdbx_strand_id
1 'polypeptide(L)'
;MRFAYADPPYLGCAQRLYGDPTYDSLDAHRDLIVGLSRDYPDGWAYSLNSNTLHAILPLCPPDVRVAAWVKPFAVFKPNVNPAYAWEPVIWRGGRTKRSRTEDTIRDWHSECITLKRGVPGAKPPGFAKWIVDLLGADVRKGETITDIFHGSGAMLGVWRPLINYTVLASNGGAE
;
A
#
# COMPACT_ATOMS: atom_id res chain seq x y z
N MET A 1 6.78 16.81 -6.12
CA MET A 1 5.62 16.21 -5.43
C MET A 1 6.13 15.23 -4.39
N ARG A 2 5.38 15.08 -3.30
CA ARG A 2 5.67 14.14 -2.22
C ARG A 2 4.52 13.15 -2.10
N PHE A 3 4.81 11.87 -2.25
CA PHE A 3 3.84 10.79 -2.20
C PHE A 3 4.07 9.91 -0.97
N ALA A 4 3.07 9.13 -0.59
CA ALA A 4 3.18 8.11 0.45
C ALA A 4 2.58 6.78 0.01
N TYR A 5 3.13 5.72 0.59
CA TYR A 5 2.53 4.39 0.57
C TYR A 5 2.39 3.88 1.99
N ALA A 6 1.23 3.34 2.32
CA ALA A 6 0.93 2.74 3.62
C ALA A 6 0.41 1.31 3.44
N ASP A 7 1.03 0.36 4.12
CA ASP A 7 0.62 -1.05 4.21
C ASP A 7 0.54 -1.44 5.70
N PRO A 8 -0.39 -0.83 6.47
CA PRO A 8 -0.51 -1.11 7.89
C PRO A 8 -0.91 -2.56 8.15
N PRO A 9 -0.72 -3.07 9.35
CA PRO A 9 -1.37 -4.30 9.78
C PRO A 9 -2.88 -4.23 9.46
N TYR A 10 -3.41 -5.26 8.78
CA TYR A 10 -4.81 -5.23 8.35
C TYR A 10 -5.74 -5.38 9.54
N LEU A 11 -6.85 -4.66 9.51
CA LEU A 11 -7.88 -4.66 10.55
C LEU A 11 -8.28 -6.10 10.95
N GLY A 12 -8.22 -6.40 12.24
CA GLY A 12 -8.47 -7.73 12.80
C GLY A 12 -7.30 -8.72 12.65
N CYS A 13 -6.13 -8.26 12.23
CA CYS A 13 -4.94 -9.09 12.05
C CYS A 13 -3.71 -8.60 12.83
N ALA A 14 -3.73 -7.38 13.36
CA ALA A 14 -2.58 -6.70 13.93
C ALA A 14 -2.04 -7.44 15.17
N GLN A 15 -2.87 -7.67 16.17
CA GLN A 15 -2.48 -8.42 17.38
C GLN A 15 -1.97 -9.83 17.03
N ARG A 16 -2.68 -10.53 16.13
CA ARG A 16 -2.36 -11.92 15.79
C ARG A 16 -1.04 -12.07 15.03
N LEU A 17 -0.70 -11.14 14.13
CA LEU A 17 0.45 -11.25 13.24
C LEU A 17 1.68 -10.50 13.75
N TYR A 18 1.48 -9.42 14.52
CA TYR A 18 2.56 -8.52 14.93
C TYR A 18 2.64 -8.31 16.45
N GLY A 19 1.69 -8.85 17.23
CA GLY A 19 1.67 -8.69 18.69
C GLY A 19 1.22 -7.31 19.18
N ASP A 20 0.83 -6.42 18.27
CA ASP A 20 0.39 -5.05 18.56
C ASP A 20 -1.03 -4.83 18.03
N PRO A 21 -2.03 -4.59 18.92
CA PRO A 21 -3.43 -4.41 18.50
C PRO A 21 -3.76 -3.04 17.93
N THR A 22 -2.82 -2.11 17.83
CA THR A 22 -3.09 -0.72 17.44
C THR A 22 -3.95 -0.63 16.19
N TYR A 23 -3.60 -1.39 15.14
CA TYR A 23 -4.34 -1.41 13.87
C TYR A 23 -5.51 -2.41 13.83
N ASP A 24 -5.91 -3.00 14.96
CA ASP A 24 -7.19 -3.68 15.09
C ASP A 24 -8.34 -2.70 15.42
N SER A 25 -8.04 -1.40 15.52
CA SER A 25 -8.98 -0.30 15.72
C SER A 25 -9.24 0.48 14.44
N LEU A 26 -10.51 0.78 14.14
CA LEU A 26 -10.91 1.66 13.05
C LEU A 26 -10.41 3.11 13.26
N ASP A 27 -10.26 3.55 14.50
CA ASP A 27 -9.78 4.90 14.79
C ASP A 27 -8.31 5.05 14.38
N ALA A 28 -7.46 4.04 14.62
CA ALA A 28 -6.07 4.07 14.15
C ALA A 28 -5.98 4.15 12.62
N HIS A 29 -6.83 3.42 11.90
CA HIS A 29 -6.91 3.52 10.44
C HIS A 29 -7.41 4.90 9.98
N ARG A 30 -8.40 5.48 10.68
CA ARG A 30 -8.90 6.84 10.41
C ARG A 30 -7.78 7.86 10.58
N ASP A 31 -7.07 7.82 11.71
CA ASP A 31 -6.00 8.76 12.02
C ASP A 31 -4.86 8.67 11.00
N LEU A 32 -4.51 7.46 10.58
CA LEU A 32 -3.55 7.23 9.51
C LEU A 32 -3.99 7.86 8.19
N ILE A 33 -5.24 7.64 7.76
CA ILE A 33 -5.79 8.17 6.50
C ILE A 33 -5.87 9.71 6.55
N VAL A 34 -6.24 10.28 7.69
CA VAL A 34 -6.23 11.74 7.92
C VAL A 34 -4.81 12.27 7.83
N GLY A 35 -3.85 11.60 8.48
CA GLY A 35 -2.42 11.94 8.42
C GLY A 35 -1.88 11.89 6.98
N LEU A 36 -2.15 10.81 6.24
CA LEU A 36 -1.77 10.68 4.84
C LEU A 36 -2.32 11.84 3.98
N SER A 37 -3.59 12.19 4.19
CA SER A 37 -4.25 13.24 3.41
C SER A 37 -3.73 14.64 3.72
N ARG A 38 -3.29 14.89 4.96
CA ARG A 38 -2.70 16.14 5.42
C ARG A 38 -1.25 16.29 4.95
N ASP A 39 -0.43 15.24 5.14
CA ASP A 39 1.02 15.32 5.01
C ASP A 39 1.50 15.02 3.59
N TYR A 40 0.67 14.32 2.78
CA TYR A 40 0.94 13.95 1.40
C TYR A 40 -0.20 14.39 0.45
N PRO A 41 -0.44 15.71 0.34
CA PRO A 41 -1.54 16.24 -0.48
C PRO A 41 -1.35 15.95 -1.97
N ASP A 42 -0.12 15.67 -2.42
CA ASP A 42 0.16 15.32 -3.82
C ASP A 42 -0.35 13.92 -4.18
N GLY A 43 -0.43 13.00 -3.22
CA GLY A 43 -1.01 11.68 -3.41
C GLY A 43 -0.49 10.63 -2.45
N TRP A 44 -1.30 9.61 -2.22
CA TRP A 44 -0.97 8.46 -1.39
C TRP A 44 -1.69 7.20 -1.87
N ALA A 45 -1.13 6.04 -1.54
CA ALA A 45 -1.73 4.74 -1.75
C ALA A 45 -1.74 3.95 -0.43
N TYR A 46 -2.80 3.18 -0.21
CA TYR A 46 -3.09 2.48 1.05
C TYR A 46 -3.54 1.06 0.75
N SER A 47 -2.76 0.07 1.16
CA SER A 47 -3.09 -1.36 1.01
C SER A 47 -3.94 -1.86 2.16
N LEU A 48 -4.86 -2.76 1.85
CA LEU A 48 -5.71 -3.40 2.84
C LEU A 48 -6.19 -4.79 2.36
N ASN A 49 -6.89 -5.48 3.23
CA ASN A 49 -7.54 -6.76 2.91
C ASN A 49 -8.91 -6.52 2.25
N SER A 50 -9.28 -7.34 1.28
CA SER A 50 -10.56 -7.21 0.56
C SER A 50 -11.79 -7.33 1.45
N ASN A 51 -11.75 -8.16 2.50
CA ASN A 51 -12.89 -8.33 3.40
C ASN A 51 -13.10 -7.16 4.38
N THR A 52 -12.11 -6.28 4.56
CA THR A 52 -12.23 -5.08 5.40
C THR A 52 -12.43 -3.79 4.61
N LEU A 53 -12.50 -3.88 3.27
CA LEU A 53 -12.72 -2.72 2.40
C LEU A 53 -13.97 -1.92 2.78
N HIS A 54 -15.07 -2.60 3.10
CA HIS A 54 -16.34 -1.97 3.49
C HIS A 54 -16.23 -1.14 4.77
N ALA A 55 -15.29 -1.46 5.67
CA ALA A 55 -15.08 -0.74 6.92
C ALA A 55 -14.08 0.43 6.78
N ILE A 56 -13.08 0.27 5.91
CA ILE A 56 -12.01 1.27 5.73
C ILE A 56 -12.40 2.35 4.71
N LEU A 57 -13.05 1.98 3.62
CA LEU A 57 -13.41 2.93 2.55
C LEU A 57 -14.24 4.14 3.03
N PRO A 58 -15.21 3.99 3.96
CA PRO A 58 -15.95 5.12 4.52
C PRO A 58 -15.11 6.11 5.35
N LEU A 59 -13.90 5.73 5.75
CA LEU A 59 -12.98 6.60 6.49
C LEU A 59 -12.17 7.51 5.54
N CYS A 60 -12.20 7.23 4.25
CA CYS A 60 -11.43 7.93 3.24
C CYS A 60 -12.14 9.19 2.74
N PRO A 61 -11.38 10.18 2.21
CA PRO A 61 -11.95 11.28 1.45
C PRO A 61 -12.78 10.80 0.25
N PRO A 62 -13.79 11.57 -0.20
CA PRO A 62 -14.72 11.14 -1.26
C PRO A 62 -14.08 11.06 -2.65
N ASP A 63 -12.90 11.61 -2.84
CA ASP A 63 -12.16 11.66 -4.10
C ASP A 63 -11.12 10.51 -4.25
N VAL A 64 -11.17 9.51 -3.37
CA VAL A 64 -10.34 8.31 -3.50
C VAL A 64 -10.84 7.40 -4.63
N ARG A 65 -9.92 6.58 -5.14
CA ARG A 65 -10.23 5.47 -6.04
C ARG A 65 -9.74 4.16 -5.44
N VAL A 66 -10.30 3.05 -5.93
CA VAL A 66 -9.89 1.69 -5.52
C VAL A 66 -9.26 1.01 -6.72
N ALA A 67 -8.07 0.48 -6.51
CA ALA A 67 -7.33 -0.34 -7.44
C ALA A 67 -7.18 -1.76 -6.86
N ALA A 68 -6.79 -2.74 -7.67
CA ALA A 68 -6.72 -4.13 -7.27
C ALA A 68 -5.35 -4.76 -7.56
N TRP A 69 -4.71 -5.32 -6.54
CA TRP A 69 -3.65 -6.29 -6.75
C TRP A 69 -4.26 -7.69 -6.83
N VAL A 70 -4.28 -8.27 -8.02
CA VAL A 70 -4.80 -9.61 -8.29
C VAL A 70 -3.68 -10.64 -8.12
N LYS A 71 -3.95 -11.67 -7.33
CA LYS A 71 -3.03 -12.77 -7.06
C LYS A 71 -3.47 -13.99 -7.86
N PRO A 72 -2.82 -14.32 -9.01
CA PRO A 72 -3.21 -15.46 -9.84
C PRO A 72 -3.19 -16.79 -9.10
N PHE A 73 -2.35 -16.89 -8.06
CA PHE A 73 -2.30 -18.03 -7.17
C PHE A 73 -2.77 -17.61 -5.76
N ALA A 74 -3.89 -18.19 -5.32
CA ALA A 74 -4.42 -18.02 -3.97
C ALA A 74 -4.13 -19.27 -3.14
N VAL A 75 -3.42 -19.10 -2.02
CA VAL A 75 -3.12 -20.19 -1.10
C VAL A 75 -4.40 -20.69 -0.45
N PHE A 76 -4.60 -22.01 -0.45
CA PHE A 76 -5.69 -22.63 0.29
C PHE A 76 -5.60 -22.28 1.78
N LYS A 77 -6.72 -21.84 2.33
CA LYS A 77 -6.88 -21.60 3.77
C LYS A 77 -8.12 -22.36 4.25
N PRO A 78 -8.01 -23.18 5.30
CA PRO A 78 -9.17 -23.83 5.90
C PRO A 78 -10.23 -22.79 6.28
N ASN A 79 -11.48 -23.12 6.07
CA ASN A 79 -12.64 -22.26 6.40
C ASN A 79 -12.70 -20.91 5.66
N VAL A 80 -11.99 -20.77 4.53
CA VAL A 80 -12.05 -19.59 3.67
C VAL A 80 -12.54 -19.98 2.28
N ASN A 81 -13.76 -19.56 1.94
CA ASN A 81 -14.35 -19.74 0.61
C ASN A 81 -15.25 -18.52 0.28
N PRO A 82 -15.07 -17.83 -0.83
CA PRO A 82 -14.00 -18.00 -1.82
C PRO A 82 -12.62 -17.58 -1.28
N ALA A 83 -11.56 -18.05 -1.93
CA ALA A 83 -10.18 -17.68 -1.59
C ALA A 83 -9.93 -16.17 -1.81
N TYR A 84 -9.09 -15.57 -0.96
CA TYR A 84 -8.69 -14.16 -1.10
C TYR A 84 -7.70 -14.00 -2.26
N ALA A 85 -8.22 -13.89 -3.48
CA ALA A 85 -7.43 -13.82 -4.70
C ALA A 85 -7.03 -12.39 -5.10
N TRP A 86 -7.39 -11.38 -4.32
CA TRP A 86 -6.99 -10.01 -4.57
C TRP A 86 -6.93 -9.18 -3.28
N GLU A 87 -6.14 -8.10 -3.34
CA GLU A 87 -6.07 -7.10 -2.29
C GLU A 87 -6.37 -5.72 -2.89
N PRO A 88 -7.26 -4.93 -2.28
CA PRO A 88 -7.49 -3.56 -2.71
C PRO A 88 -6.33 -2.64 -2.34
N VAL A 89 -6.15 -1.62 -3.18
CA VAL A 89 -5.32 -0.45 -2.90
C VAL A 89 -6.22 0.77 -3.05
N ILE A 90 -6.51 1.45 -1.95
CA ILE A 90 -7.17 2.75 -1.99
C ILE A 90 -6.09 3.79 -2.31
N TRP A 91 -6.35 4.68 -3.27
CA TRP A 91 -5.40 5.71 -3.62
C TRP A 91 -6.09 7.04 -3.89
N ARG A 92 -5.36 8.12 -3.66
CA ARG A 92 -5.81 9.50 -3.83
C ARG A 92 -4.72 10.33 -4.48
N GLY A 93 -5.10 11.33 -5.25
CA GLY A 93 -4.17 12.26 -5.88
C GLY A 93 -3.33 11.59 -6.97
N GLY A 94 -2.06 11.89 -6.96
CA GLY A 94 -1.13 11.44 -7.99
C GLY A 94 -1.22 12.24 -9.28
N ARG A 95 -0.44 11.84 -10.26
CA ARG A 95 -0.40 12.50 -11.56
C ARG A 95 -1.58 12.06 -12.44
N THR A 96 -2.61 12.88 -12.52
CA THR A 96 -3.84 12.56 -13.26
C THR A 96 -3.76 12.84 -14.77
N LYS A 97 -2.86 13.76 -15.18
CA LYS A 97 -2.68 14.11 -16.60
C LYS A 97 -1.46 13.40 -17.15
N ARG A 98 -1.67 12.60 -18.17
CA ARG A 98 -0.62 11.92 -18.95
C ARG A 98 -0.68 12.36 -20.40
N SER A 99 0.47 12.39 -21.05
CA SER A 99 0.54 12.62 -22.51
C SER A 99 0.11 11.36 -23.25
N ARG A 100 -0.20 11.49 -24.55
CA ARG A 100 -0.52 10.33 -25.41
C ARG A 100 0.67 9.39 -25.62
N THR A 101 1.89 9.85 -25.34
CA THR A 101 3.13 9.08 -25.48
C THR A 101 3.50 8.30 -24.24
N GLU A 102 2.81 8.55 -23.10
CA GLU A 102 3.04 7.82 -21.87
C GLU A 102 2.11 6.61 -21.77
N ASP A 103 2.62 5.52 -21.23
CA ASP A 103 1.85 4.28 -21.04
C ASP A 103 0.62 4.52 -20.15
N THR A 104 -0.48 3.90 -20.53
CA THR A 104 -1.69 3.87 -19.70
C THR A 104 -1.47 2.92 -18.52
N ILE A 105 -1.56 3.47 -17.32
CA ILE A 105 -1.50 2.66 -16.10
C ILE A 105 -2.90 2.14 -15.77
N ARG A 106 -2.99 0.83 -15.59
CA ARG A 106 -4.23 0.17 -15.20
C ARG A 106 -4.43 0.31 -13.69
N ASP A 107 -5.69 0.41 -13.28
CA ASP A 107 -6.09 0.37 -11.86
C ASP A 107 -6.13 -1.06 -11.29
N TRP A 108 -5.44 -1.98 -11.93
CA TRP A 108 -5.15 -3.30 -11.41
C TRP A 108 -3.75 -3.78 -11.82
N HIS A 109 -3.16 -4.62 -10.95
CA HIS A 109 -1.89 -5.30 -11.19
C HIS A 109 -2.05 -6.78 -10.89
N SER A 110 -1.48 -7.66 -11.72
CA SER A 110 -1.53 -9.10 -11.54
C SER A 110 -0.13 -9.66 -11.34
N GLU A 111 0.14 -10.16 -10.14
CA GLU A 111 1.41 -10.78 -9.78
C GLU A 111 1.22 -11.73 -8.60
N CYS A 112 1.92 -12.87 -8.63
CA CYS A 112 1.88 -13.82 -7.52
C CYS A 112 2.51 -13.25 -6.25
N ILE A 113 2.03 -13.72 -5.11
CA ILE A 113 2.65 -13.41 -3.80
C ILE A 113 4.10 -13.89 -3.76
N THR A 114 4.95 -13.16 -3.05
CA THR A 114 6.32 -13.60 -2.79
C THR A 114 6.31 -14.54 -1.58
N LEU A 115 6.64 -15.82 -1.82
CA LEU A 115 6.76 -16.81 -0.74
C LEU A 115 8.14 -16.67 -0.08
N LYS A 116 8.33 -15.64 0.73
CA LYS A 116 9.55 -15.43 1.50
C LYS A 116 9.34 -15.99 2.92
N ARG A 117 10.12 -17.02 3.32
CA ARG A 117 10.05 -17.57 4.68
C ARG A 117 10.27 -16.46 5.71
N GLY A 118 9.40 -16.37 6.72
CA GLY A 118 9.51 -15.42 7.83
C GLY A 118 9.00 -14.01 7.56
N VAL A 119 8.47 -13.73 6.36
CA VAL A 119 7.91 -12.41 6.03
C VAL A 119 6.52 -12.56 5.41
N PRO A 120 5.47 -12.76 6.25
CA PRO A 120 4.11 -12.81 5.74
C PRO A 120 3.74 -11.46 5.09
N GLY A 121 3.12 -11.53 3.91
CA GLY A 121 2.60 -10.32 3.24
C GLY A 121 3.62 -9.50 2.45
N ALA A 122 4.85 -10.01 2.23
CA ALA A 122 5.82 -9.31 1.39
C ALA A 122 5.26 -9.03 -0.01
N LYS A 123 5.24 -7.76 -0.40
CA LYS A 123 4.77 -7.34 -1.71
C LYS A 123 5.81 -7.69 -2.78
N PRO A 124 5.39 -8.19 -3.95
CA PRO A 124 6.31 -8.52 -5.03
C PRO A 124 6.86 -7.26 -5.73
N PRO A 125 8.00 -7.37 -6.45
CA PRO A 125 8.64 -6.21 -7.08
C PRO A 125 7.76 -5.48 -8.11
N GLY A 126 6.98 -6.20 -8.91
CA GLY A 126 6.08 -5.58 -9.88
C GLY A 126 4.97 -4.78 -9.22
N PHE A 127 4.45 -5.23 -8.07
CA PHE A 127 3.52 -4.46 -7.26
C PHE A 127 4.15 -3.14 -6.80
N ALA A 128 5.39 -3.17 -6.31
CA ALA A 128 6.09 -1.97 -5.86
C ALA A 128 6.26 -0.94 -7.00
N LYS A 129 6.64 -1.42 -8.20
CA LYS A 129 6.72 -0.57 -9.40
C LYS A 129 5.34 -0.01 -9.77
N TRP A 130 4.30 -0.83 -9.74
CA TRP A 130 2.94 -0.41 -10.08
C TRP A 130 2.42 0.70 -9.15
N ILE A 131 2.75 0.70 -7.86
CA ILE A 131 2.40 1.81 -6.93
C ILE A 131 3.04 3.13 -7.38
N VAL A 132 4.33 3.12 -7.78
CA VAL A 132 5.01 4.30 -8.31
C VAL A 132 4.30 4.81 -9.57
N ASP A 133 4.00 3.90 -10.49
CA ASP A 133 3.32 4.21 -11.75
C ASP A 133 1.88 4.72 -11.50
N LEU A 134 1.14 4.12 -10.57
CA LEU A 134 -0.22 4.51 -10.19
C LEU A 134 -0.27 5.95 -9.66
N LEU A 135 0.67 6.31 -8.79
CA LEU A 135 0.83 7.67 -8.27
C LEU A 135 1.46 8.61 -9.31
N GLY A 136 2.10 8.06 -10.33
CA GLY A 136 2.79 8.83 -11.37
C GLY A 136 4.02 9.59 -10.85
N ALA A 137 4.70 9.03 -9.85
CA ALA A 137 5.89 9.60 -9.27
C ALA A 137 7.09 9.47 -10.24
N ASP A 138 7.88 10.53 -10.37
CA ASP A 138 9.01 10.61 -11.31
C ASP A 138 10.28 11.13 -10.60
N VAL A 139 11.26 10.23 -10.44
CA VAL A 139 12.53 10.58 -9.80
C VAL A 139 13.28 11.70 -10.53
N ARG A 140 13.15 11.79 -11.87
CA ARG A 140 13.81 12.83 -12.68
C ARG A 140 13.29 14.23 -12.36
N LYS A 141 12.12 14.31 -11.74
CA LYS A 141 11.51 15.56 -11.26
C LYS A 141 11.80 15.86 -9.81
N GLY A 142 12.69 15.09 -9.17
CA GLY A 142 13.01 15.23 -7.75
C GLY A 142 11.86 14.85 -6.82
N GLU A 143 10.90 14.07 -7.30
CA GLU A 143 9.74 13.63 -6.50
C GLU A 143 10.14 12.51 -5.54
N THR A 144 9.40 12.38 -4.44
CA THR A 144 9.70 11.42 -3.37
C THR A 144 8.51 10.55 -3.07
N ILE A 145 8.76 9.32 -2.63
CA ILE A 145 7.77 8.43 -2.03
C ILE A 145 8.23 8.03 -0.63
N THR A 146 7.33 8.14 0.33
CA THR A 146 7.58 7.72 1.72
C THR A 146 6.85 6.40 1.98
N ASP A 147 7.59 5.40 2.46
CA ASP A 147 7.01 4.15 2.97
C ASP A 147 6.70 4.34 4.46
N ILE A 148 5.42 4.33 4.79
CA ILE A 148 4.96 4.55 6.17
C ILE A 148 5.17 3.29 7.02
N PHE A 149 5.07 2.10 6.40
CA PHE A 149 5.20 0.79 7.04
C PHE A 149 6.22 -0.06 6.29
N HIS A 150 7.50 0.25 6.44
CA HIS A 150 8.56 -0.38 5.65
C HIS A 150 8.74 -1.89 5.89
N GLY A 151 8.20 -2.44 6.98
CA GLY A 151 8.21 -3.86 7.27
C GLY A 151 9.56 -4.54 7.01
N SER A 152 9.57 -5.53 6.11
CA SER A 152 10.79 -6.23 5.68
C SER A 152 11.70 -5.45 4.73
N GLY A 153 11.32 -4.23 4.36
CA GLY A 153 12.03 -3.43 3.33
C GLY A 153 11.86 -3.97 1.90
N ALA A 154 10.85 -4.79 1.64
CA ALA A 154 10.64 -5.38 0.31
C ALA A 154 10.44 -4.31 -0.78
N MET A 155 9.75 -3.22 -0.47
CA MET A 155 9.52 -2.09 -1.38
C MET A 155 10.81 -1.30 -1.64
N LEU A 156 11.70 -1.22 -0.64
CA LEU A 156 12.91 -0.43 -0.65
C LEU A 156 13.84 -0.78 -1.83
N GLY A 157 14.06 -2.06 -2.07
CA GLY A 157 14.95 -2.54 -3.14
C GLY A 157 14.48 -2.16 -4.54
N VAL A 158 13.16 -2.03 -4.71
CA VAL A 158 12.52 -1.64 -5.99
C VAL A 158 12.49 -0.12 -6.14
N TRP A 159 12.16 0.61 -5.08
CA TRP A 159 11.96 2.06 -5.16
C TRP A 159 13.24 2.86 -5.22
N ARG A 160 14.32 2.45 -4.51
CA ARG A 160 15.60 3.17 -4.51
C ARG A 160 16.12 3.55 -5.91
N PRO A 161 16.12 2.66 -6.90
CA PRO A 161 16.54 3.03 -8.26
C PRO A 161 15.46 3.78 -9.05
N LEU A 162 14.20 3.77 -8.62
CA LEU A 162 13.08 4.34 -9.37
C LEU A 162 12.68 5.74 -8.91
N ILE A 163 12.89 6.06 -7.62
CA ILE A 163 12.46 7.33 -7.02
C ILE A 163 13.26 7.63 -5.76
N ASN A 164 13.36 8.91 -5.38
CA ASN A 164 13.86 9.32 -4.07
C ASN A 164 12.95 8.76 -2.98
N TYR A 165 13.54 7.95 -2.12
CA TYR A 165 12.81 7.14 -1.16
C TYR A 165 13.13 7.58 0.27
N THR A 166 12.10 7.69 1.09
CA THR A 166 12.21 7.98 2.52
C THR A 166 11.44 6.92 3.31
N VAL A 167 12.03 6.46 4.40
CA VAL A 167 11.36 5.64 5.42
C VAL A 167 11.07 6.54 6.59
N LEU A 168 9.85 6.51 7.11
CA LEU A 168 9.62 7.06 8.44
C LEU A 168 10.40 6.19 9.43
N ALA A 169 11.26 6.82 10.22
CA ALA A 169 11.93 6.13 11.31
C ALA A 169 10.85 5.43 12.15
N SER A 170 10.97 4.11 12.30
CA SER A 170 10.19 3.40 13.30
C SER A 170 10.45 4.10 14.63
N ASN A 171 9.42 4.59 15.29
CA ASN A 171 9.55 4.97 16.69
C ASN A 171 10.06 3.71 17.40
N GLY A 172 11.37 3.69 17.65
CA GLY A 172 12.03 2.58 18.27
C GLY A 172 11.34 2.31 19.59
N GLY A 173 10.81 1.12 19.74
CA GLY A 173 10.68 0.54 21.04
C GLY A 173 12.08 0.51 21.63
N ALA A 174 12.30 1.32 22.64
CA ALA A 174 13.51 1.27 23.43
C ALA A 174 13.58 -0.11 24.10
N GLU A 175 14.77 -0.67 24.01
CA GLU A 175 15.43 -1.68 24.84
C GLU A 175 14.57 -2.64 25.66
#